data_b472f6f8f6997ec95278371942efe53f
#
_entry.id   b472f6f8f6997ec95278371942efe53f
#
_cell.length_a   1.000
_cell.length_b   1.000
_cell.length_c   1.000
_cell.angle_alpha   90.00
_cell.angle_beta   90.00
_cell.angle_gamma   90.00
#
_symmetry.space_group_name_H-M   'P 1'
#
loop_
_entity.id
_entity.type
_entity.pdbx_description
1 polymer ?
#
loop_
_entity_poly.entity_id
_entity_poly.type
_entity_poly.pdbx_seq_one_letter_code
_entity_poly.pdbx_strand_id
1 'polypeptide(L)' 'MNKREFLNDLDSKLDFLTEEERNKTINYYSEIIEDRIESGASEEEAVLQMESTEVIAKKLMTENNTQKNTSE' A
#
# COMPACT_ATOMS: atom_id res chain seq x y z
N MET A 1 -1.04 -3.92 14.45
CA MET A 1 -1.91 -3.14 13.52
C MET A 1 -2.73 -4.10 12.71
N ASN A 2 -4.03 -3.88 12.65
CA ASN A 2 -4.88 -4.77 11.86
C ASN A 2 -4.97 -4.24 10.42
N LYS A 3 -5.67 -5.00 9.57
CA LYS A 3 -5.77 -4.67 8.16
C LYS A 3 -6.37 -3.28 7.95
N ARG A 4 -7.42 -2.98 8.68
CA ARG A 4 -8.11 -1.70 8.53
C ARG A 4 -7.21 -0.54 8.91
N GLU A 5 -6.50 -0.68 10.00
CA GLU A 5 -5.58 0.36 10.45
C GLU A 5 -4.45 0.57 9.47
N PHE A 6 -3.93 -0.53 8.95
CA PHE A 6 -2.85 -0.47 7.97
C PHE A 6 -3.31 0.27 6.72
N LEU A 7 -4.48 -0.10 6.19
CA LEU A 7 -4.97 0.51 4.97
C LEU A 7 -5.35 1.98 5.16
N ASN A 8 -5.91 2.31 6.32
CA ASN A 8 -6.22 3.71 6.62
C ASN A 8 -4.96 4.55 6.71
N ASP A 9 -3.94 4.02 7.36
CA ASP A 9 -2.68 4.72 7.49
C ASP A 9 -2.03 4.91 6.13
N LEU A 10 -2.05 3.87 5.31
CA LEU A 10 -1.50 3.95 3.97
C LEU A 10 -2.25 4.98 3.14
N ASP A 11 -3.57 4.96 3.22
CA ASP A 11 -4.40 5.89 2.46
C ASP A 11 -4.04 7.34 2.80
N SER A 12 -3.85 7.63 4.07
CA SER A 12 -3.53 8.99 4.47
C SER A 12 -2.15 9.42 4.01
N LYS A 13 -1.25 8.48 3.79
CA LYS A 13 0.09 8.78 3.30
C LYS A 13 0.16 8.88 1.79
N LEU A 14 -0.90 8.52 1.10
CA LEU A 14 -0.94 8.55 -0.36
C LEU A 14 -1.72 9.74 -0.89
N ASP A 15 -1.78 10.80 -0.14
CA ASP A 15 -2.56 11.97 -0.55
C ASP A 15 -1.95 12.68 -1.76
N PHE A 16 -0.73 12.33 -2.15
CA PHE A 16 -0.12 12.86 -3.37
C PHE A 16 -0.63 12.17 -4.63
N LEU A 17 -1.40 11.09 -4.49
CA LEU A 17 -2.01 10.40 -5.62
C LEU A 17 -3.43 10.90 -5.84
N THR A 18 -3.93 10.73 -7.07
CA THR A 18 -5.32 10.96 -7.35
C THR A 18 -6.16 9.96 -6.57
N GLU A 19 -7.43 10.27 -6.40
CA GLU A 19 -8.34 9.37 -5.70
C GLU A 19 -8.37 8.00 -6.37
N GLU A 20 -8.40 7.99 -7.68
CA GLU A 20 -8.46 6.75 -8.43
C GLU A 20 -7.20 5.90 -8.20
N GLU A 21 -6.04 6.53 -8.29
CA GLU A 21 -4.78 5.81 -8.08
C GLU A 21 -4.64 5.33 -6.65
N ARG A 22 -5.09 6.15 -5.71
CA ARG A 22 -5.04 5.78 -4.31
C ARG A 22 -5.92 4.57 -4.04
N ASN A 23 -7.12 4.56 -4.61
CA ASN A 23 -8.03 3.43 -4.43
C ASN A 23 -7.45 2.15 -5.02
N LYS A 24 -6.82 2.24 -6.18
CA LYS A 24 -6.19 1.08 -6.79
C LYS A 24 -5.09 0.51 -5.89
N THR A 25 -4.30 1.39 -5.33
CA THR A 25 -3.21 0.97 -4.45
C THR A 25 -3.75 0.31 -3.19
N ILE A 26 -4.76 0.92 -2.59
CA ILE A 26 -5.37 0.37 -1.38
C ILE A 26 -5.97 -1.01 -1.67
N ASN A 27 -6.67 -1.15 -2.78
CA ASN A 27 -7.24 -2.44 -3.15
C ASN A 27 -6.17 -3.49 -3.37
N TYR A 28 -5.08 -3.11 -4.01
CA TYR A 28 -3.98 -4.03 -4.28
C TYR A 28 -3.42 -4.60 -2.96
N TYR A 29 -3.14 -3.74 -2.01
CA TYR A 29 -2.59 -4.20 -0.74
C TYR A 29 -3.61 -4.93 0.11
N SER A 30 -4.87 -4.55 0.00
CA SER A 30 -5.95 -5.26 0.67
C SER A 30 -6.02 -6.71 0.20
N GLU A 31 -5.88 -6.93 -1.09
CA GLU A 31 -5.93 -8.28 -1.65
C GLU A 31 -4.74 -9.11 -1.20
N ILE A 32 -3.57 -8.50 -1.13
CA ILE A 32 -2.38 -9.22 -0.67
C ILE A 32 -2.56 -9.68 0.77
N ILE A 33 -3.09 -8.80 1.60
CA ILE A 33 -3.32 -9.15 3.01
C ILE A 33 -4.32 -10.29 3.10
N GLU A 34 -5.39 -10.24 2.33
CA GLU A 34 -6.41 -11.28 2.36
C GLU A 34 -5.87 -12.61 1.87
N ASP A 35 -5.01 -12.58 0.84
CA ASP A 35 -4.37 -13.80 0.37
C ASP A 35 -3.56 -14.47 1.47
N ARG A 36 -2.83 -13.67 2.23
CA ARG A 36 -2.01 -14.22 3.31
C ARG A 36 -2.88 -14.82 4.41
N ILE A 37 -4.00 -14.18 4.70
CA ILE A 37 -4.93 -14.70 5.69
C ILE A 37 -5.51 -16.02 5.21
N GLU A 38 -5.86 -16.11 3.94
CA GLU A 38 -6.37 -17.35 3.37
C GLU A 38 -5.33 -18.46 3.41
N SER A 39 -4.07 -18.10 3.33
CA SER A 39 -2.99 -19.08 3.38
C SER A 39 -2.67 -19.53 4.79
N GLY A 40 -3.34 -18.98 5.80
CA GLY A 40 -3.19 -19.42 7.15
C GLY A 40 -2.62 -18.40 8.13
N ALA A 41 -2.22 -17.23 7.67
CA ALA A 41 -1.69 -16.20 8.55
C ALA A 41 -2.84 -15.53 9.30
N SER A 42 -2.56 -15.05 10.51
CA SER A 42 -3.53 -14.20 11.18
C SER A 42 -3.49 -12.83 10.51
N GLU A 43 -4.53 -12.03 10.79
CA GLU A 43 -4.61 -10.69 10.24
C GLU A 43 -3.37 -9.87 10.60
N GLU A 44 -2.97 -9.94 11.85
CA GLU A 44 -1.81 -9.19 12.32
C GLU A 44 -0.53 -9.67 11.66
N GLU A 45 -0.40 -10.97 11.51
CA GLU A 45 0.78 -11.53 10.83
C GLU A 45 0.84 -11.09 9.38
N ALA A 46 -0.30 -11.12 8.72
CA ALA A 46 -0.36 -10.71 7.32
C ALA A 46 0.09 -9.26 7.16
N VAL A 47 -0.36 -8.40 8.07
CA VAL A 47 0.02 -6.99 8.03
C VAL A 47 1.50 -6.81 8.37
N LEU A 48 2.00 -7.56 9.35
CA LEU A 48 3.41 -7.45 9.73
C LEU A 48 4.35 -7.87 8.62
N GLN A 49 3.91 -8.76 7.74
CA GLN A 49 4.73 -9.20 6.61
C GLN A 49 4.77 -8.17 5.50
N MET A 50 3.90 -7.18 5.55
CA MET A 50 3.92 -6.10 4.57
C MET A 50 4.99 -5.09 4.93
N GLU A 51 5.42 -4.34 3.93
CA GLU A 51 6.29 -3.20 4.18
C GLU A 51 5.51 -2.16 4.97
N SER A 52 6.23 -1.30 5.69
CA SER A 52 5.55 -0.24 6.41
C SER A 52 4.87 0.71 5.42
N THR A 53 3.81 1.35 5.88
CA THR A 53 3.09 2.30 5.03
C THR A 53 4.01 3.42 4.57
N GLU A 54 4.92 3.81 5.43
CA GLU A 54 5.89 4.85 5.11
C GLU A 54 6.78 4.45 3.93
N VAL A 55 7.27 3.21 3.95
CA VAL A 55 8.12 2.70 2.88
C VAL A 55 7.34 2.60 1.58
N ILE A 56 6.11 2.11 1.66
CA ILE A 56 5.27 1.99 0.48
C ILE A 56 5.02 3.34 -0.15
N ALA A 57 4.66 4.33 0.67
CA ALA A 57 4.39 5.66 0.17
C ALA A 57 5.63 6.27 -0.49
N LYS A 58 6.78 6.04 0.13
CA LYS A 58 8.03 6.55 -0.39
C LYS A 58 8.36 5.95 -1.74
N LYS A 59 8.15 4.65 -1.88
CA LYS A 59 8.39 3.96 -3.15
C LYS A 59 7.51 4.52 -4.25
N LEU A 60 6.25 4.71 -3.95
CA LEU A 60 5.31 5.21 -4.94
C LEU A 60 5.63 6.65 -5.34
N MET A 61 6.06 7.44 -4.38
CA MET A 61 6.46 8.80 -4.66
C MET A 61 7.67 8.84 -5.57
N THR A 62 8.63 7.97 -5.32
CA THR A 62 9.82 7.86 -6.13
C THR A 62 9.49 7.38 -7.54
N GLU A 63 8.58 6.42 -7.65
CA GLU A 63 8.17 5.91 -8.95
C GLU A 63 7.50 6.98 -9.79
N ASN A 64 6.66 7.79 -9.16
CA ASN A 64 6.05 8.90 -9.88
C ASN A 64 7.08 9.85 -10.43
N ASN A 65 8.06 10.18 -9.62
CA ASN A 65 9.13 11.07 -10.05
C ASN A 65 9.97 10.43 -11.15
N THR A 66 10.24 9.15 -11.02
CA THR A 66 11.02 8.41 -12.01
C THR A 66 10.31 8.40 -13.34
N GLN A 67 9.01 8.21 -13.32
CA GLN A 67 8.23 8.21 -14.55
C GLN A 67 8.35 9.54 -15.27
N LYS A 68 8.28 10.62 -14.53
CA LYS A 68 8.46 11.92 -15.11
C LYS A 68 9.80 12.05 -15.80
N ASN A 69 10.82 11.57 -15.14
CA ASN A 69 12.17 11.67 -15.66
C ASN A 69 12.35 10.82 -16.90
N THR A 70 11.76 9.65 -16.92
CA THR A 70 11.96 8.74 -18.05
C THR A 70 11.19 9.15 -19.26
N SER A 71 10.20 9.99 -19.13
CA SER A 71 9.44 10.41 -20.29
C SER A 71 10.23 11.36 -21.18
N GLU A 72 11.39 11.72 -20.76
CA GLU A 72 12.25 12.54 -21.63
C GLU A 72 12.78 11.71 -22.81
#